data_4a80b5c575262765e1b4939d74295173
#
_entry.id   4a80b5c575262765e1b4939d74295173
#
_cell.length_a   1.000
_cell.length_b   1.000
_cell.length_c   1.000
_cell.angle_alpha   90.00
_cell.angle_beta   90.00
_cell.angle_gamma   90.00
#
_symmetry.space_group_name_H-M   'P 1'
#
loop_
_entity.id
_entity.type
_entity.pdbx_description
1 polymer ?
#
loop_
_entity_poly.entity_id
_entity_poly.type
_entity_poly.pdbx_seq_one_letter_code
_entity_poly.pdbx_strand_id
1 'polypeptide(L)'
;HLDWVGGSGGFFLPVAQREFNDVPALRGSPTMFYYVILALTVAAFAFCTWLLRTRVGYYWQAIREDPDAAQALGINTFRYKMLAVLISSAMSALSGVFFAFYYNNLFPEQIFNMSRSIEIILGPIIGGVGTLFGPILGAFVLTVLADGITELMAVFGWEIPGVKQVFYGLCMLVVIVFLPNGIWPTLARRLGMEHRDEGRHHG
;
A
#
# COMPACT_ATOMS: atom_id res chain seq x y z
N HIS A 1 24.65 13.92 19.23
CA HIS A 1 23.95 13.89 20.52
C HIS A 1 22.47 14.13 20.32
N LEU A 2 21.71 13.07 20.00
CA LEU A 2 20.25 13.06 19.91
C LEU A 2 19.68 12.07 20.94
N ASP A 3 20.26 12.09 22.15
CA ASP A 3 19.95 11.11 23.20
C ASP A 3 18.52 11.22 23.73
N TRP A 4 17.83 12.34 23.52
CA TRP A 4 16.45 12.53 23.96
C TRP A 4 15.38 12.02 22.97
N VAL A 5 15.79 11.55 21.78
CA VAL A 5 14.91 10.91 20.78
C VAL A 5 15.27 9.43 20.59
N GLY A 6 15.97 8.81 21.55
CA GLY A 6 16.31 7.39 21.52
C GLY A 6 17.54 6.99 20.72
N GLY A 7 18.22 7.92 20.01
CA GLY A 7 19.47 7.67 19.28
C GLY A 7 19.42 6.40 18.39
N SER A 8 20.56 5.77 18.21
CA SER A 8 20.70 4.49 17.47
C SER A 8 20.14 3.27 18.23
N GLY A 9 19.77 3.42 19.51
CA GLY A 9 19.23 2.35 20.33
C GLY A 9 17.77 1.99 20.07
N GLY A 10 17.08 2.74 19.21
CA GLY A 10 15.66 2.51 18.92
C GLY A 10 14.74 3.04 20.04
N PHE A 11 13.47 3.20 19.70
CA PHE A 11 12.42 3.55 20.65
C PHE A 11 11.70 2.27 21.09
N PHE A 12 11.98 1.84 22.30
CA PHE A 12 11.20 0.77 22.93
C PHE A 12 9.91 1.41 23.47
N LEU A 13 8.77 1.05 22.92
CA LEU A 13 7.51 1.34 23.59
C LEU A 13 7.56 0.64 24.95
N PRO A 14 7.53 1.38 26.08
CA PRO A 14 7.52 0.75 27.40
C PRO A 14 6.26 -0.10 27.45
N VAL A 15 6.44 -1.41 27.32
CA VAL A 15 5.39 -2.37 27.60
C VAL A 15 5.19 -2.29 29.10
N ALA A 16 4.26 -1.44 29.52
CA ALA A 16 3.90 -1.31 30.91
C ALA A 16 3.55 -2.70 31.44
N GLN A 17 4.39 -3.22 32.32
CA GLN A 17 4.07 -4.32 33.23
C GLN A 17 3.04 -3.83 34.26
N ARG A 18 2.06 -3.04 33.83
CA ARG A 18 0.93 -2.68 34.67
C ARG A 18 -0.20 -3.63 34.29
N GLU A 19 -0.62 -4.38 35.27
CA GLU A 19 -1.93 -5.00 35.34
C GLU A 19 -3.01 -3.98 34.97
N PHE A 20 -3.27 -3.80 33.70
CA PHE A 20 -4.51 -3.23 33.24
C PHE A 20 -5.49 -4.39 33.13
N ASN A 21 -6.15 -4.68 34.25
CA ASN A 21 -7.17 -5.72 34.37
C ASN A 21 -8.45 -5.44 33.57
N ASP A 22 -8.56 -4.34 32.83
CA ASP A 22 -9.83 -3.93 32.23
C ASP A 22 -9.78 -3.51 30.75
N VAL A 23 -8.63 -3.63 30.11
CA VAL A 23 -8.58 -3.54 28.63
C VAL A 23 -8.06 -4.87 28.13
N PRO A 24 -8.80 -5.58 27.23
CA PRO A 24 -8.24 -6.78 26.61
C PRO A 24 -6.92 -6.37 26.00
N ALA A 25 -5.84 -6.84 26.64
CA ALA A 25 -4.50 -6.45 26.28
C ALA A 25 -4.33 -6.62 24.77
N LEU A 26 -3.88 -5.60 24.07
CA LEU A 26 -3.44 -5.65 22.67
C LEU A 26 -2.21 -6.59 22.50
N ARG A 27 -1.91 -7.43 23.47
CA ARG A 27 -1.16 -8.69 23.40
C ARG A 27 -2.06 -9.79 22.85
N GLY A 28 -2.81 -9.48 21.79
CA GLY A 28 -3.63 -10.46 21.14
C GLY A 28 -2.76 -11.57 20.54
N SER A 29 -3.32 -12.76 20.51
CA SER A 29 -2.76 -13.85 19.70
C SER A 29 -2.48 -13.34 18.28
N PRO A 30 -1.52 -13.89 17.53
CA PRO A 30 -1.30 -13.54 16.14
C PRO A 30 -2.58 -13.49 15.31
N THR A 31 -3.56 -14.29 15.67
CA THR A 31 -4.90 -14.35 15.09
C THR A 31 -5.68 -13.04 15.28
N MET A 32 -5.57 -12.38 16.42
CA MET A 32 -6.24 -11.09 16.66
C MET A 32 -5.67 -9.99 15.74
N PHE A 33 -4.34 -9.92 15.63
CA PHE A 33 -3.68 -8.97 14.74
C PHE A 33 -4.06 -9.20 13.28
N TYR A 34 -4.20 -10.47 12.88
CA TYR A 34 -4.67 -10.82 11.54
C TYR A 34 -6.07 -10.26 11.24
N TYR A 35 -7.03 -10.45 12.17
CA TYR A 35 -8.38 -9.92 11.98
C TYR A 35 -8.43 -8.39 12.02
N VAL A 36 -7.61 -7.75 12.83
CA VAL A 36 -7.52 -6.28 12.89
C VAL A 36 -6.99 -5.72 11.57
N ILE A 37 -5.90 -6.26 11.01
CA ILE A 37 -5.37 -5.79 9.74
C ILE A 37 -6.32 -6.08 8.57
N LEU A 38 -7.02 -7.22 8.60
CA LEU A 38 -8.04 -7.55 7.62
C LEU A 38 -9.20 -6.55 7.67
N ALA A 39 -9.71 -6.24 8.86
CA ALA A 39 -10.77 -5.26 9.05
C ALA A 39 -10.33 -3.86 8.60
N LEU A 40 -9.11 -3.43 8.93
CA LEU A 40 -8.52 -2.17 8.46
C LEU A 40 -8.43 -2.12 6.93
N THR A 41 -7.98 -3.19 6.30
CA THR A 41 -7.86 -3.28 4.84
C THR A 41 -9.22 -3.19 4.16
N VAL A 42 -10.22 -3.93 4.68
CA VAL A 42 -11.59 -3.88 4.16
C VAL A 42 -12.21 -2.49 4.36
N ALA A 43 -12.02 -1.88 5.53
CA ALA A 43 -12.49 -0.53 5.82
C ALA A 43 -11.84 0.52 4.91
N ALA A 44 -10.53 0.44 4.70
CA ALA A 44 -9.81 1.33 3.78
C ALA A 44 -10.30 1.17 2.34
N PHE A 45 -10.50 -0.07 1.88
CA PHE A 45 -11.04 -0.36 0.56
C PHE A 45 -12.47 0.17 0.39
N ALA A 46 -13.35 -0.07 1.36
CA ALA A 46 -14.72 0.44 1.35
C ALA A 46 -14.75 1.98 1.36
N PHE A 47 -13.90 2.60 2.17
CA PHE A 47 -13.75 4.06 2.23
C PHE A 47 -13.28 4.64 0.89
N CYS A 48 -12.25 4.06 0.26
CA CYS A 48 -11.78 4.49 -1.05
C CYS A 48 -12.87 4.33 -2.13
N THR A 49 -13.59 3.21 -2.12
CA THR A 49 -14.70 2.95 -3.06
C THR A 49 -15.81 3.99 -2.88
N TRP A 50 -16.19 4.25 -1.64
CA TRP A 50 -17.18 5.28 -1.32
C TRP A 50 -16.74 6.67 -1.78
N LEU A 51 -15.47 7.03 -1.49
CA LEU A 51 -14.90 8.32 -1.83
C LEU A 51 -14.86 8.55 -3.35
N LEU A 52 -14.51 7.53 -4.14
CA LEU A 52 -14.50 7.60 -5.59
C LEU A 52 -15.91 7.80 -6.19
N ARG A 53 -16.96 7.38 -5.50
CA ARG A 53 -18.37 7.59 -5.91
C ARG A 53 -18.92 8.95 -5.51
N THR A 54 -18.19 9.75 -4.75
CA THR A 54 -18.59 11.12 -4.35
C THR A 54 -18.20 12.14 -5.41
N ARG A 55 -18.70 13.37 -5.29
CA ARG A 55 -18.30 14.49 -6.16
C ARG A 55 -16.79 14.74 -6.15
N VAL A 56 -16.16 14.51 -5.01
CA VAL A 56 -14.69 14.62 -4.88
C VAL A 56 -13.97 13.64 -5.76
N GLY A 57 -14.43 12.39 -5.82
CA GLY A 57 -13.88 11.36 -6.68
C GLY A 57 -13.98 11.72 -8.17
N TYR A 58 -15.12 12.26 -8.61
CA TYR A 58 -15.27 12.75 -9.99
C TYR A 58 -14.31 13.91 -10.31
N TYR A 59 -14.10 14.83 -9.38
CA TYR A 59 -13.13 15.92 -9.58
C TYR A 59 -11.70 15.40 -9.67
N TRP A 60 -11.34 14.39 -8.88
CA TRP A 60 -10.03 13.75 -8.99
C TRP A 60 -9.83 13.04 -10.32
N GLN A 61 -10.86 12.38 -10.84
CA GLN A 61 -10.80 11.77 -12.16
C GLN A 61 -10.63 12.83 -13.26
N ALA A 62 -11.38 13.91 -13.22
CA ALA A 62 -11.23 15.02 -14.17
C ALA A 62 -9.83 15.65 -14.11
N ILE A 63 -9.28 15.87 -12.91
CA ILE A 63 -7.93 16.42 -12.71
C ILE A 63 -6.85 15.44 -13.20
N ARG A 64 -7.11 14.14 -13.13
CA ARG A 64 -6.19 13.11 -13.60
C ARG A 64 -6.11 13.07 -15.13
N GLU A 65 -7.24 13.23 -15.81
CA GLU A 65 -7.31 13.22 -17.28
C GLU A 65 -6.67 14.50 -17.86
N ASP A 66 -7.13 15.66 -17.41
CA ASP A 66 -6.57 16.95 -17.84
C ASP A 66 -6.75 18.01 -16.75
N PRO A 67 -5.67 18.39 -16.02
CA PRO A 67 -5.75 19.40 -14.97
C PRO A 67 -6.07 20.81 -15.48
N ASP A 68 -5.70 21.16 -16.71
CA ASP A 68 -5.95 22.49 -17.29
C ASP A 68 -7.40 22.61 -17.73
N ALA A 69 -7.95 21.58 -18.37
CA ALA A 69 -9.37 21.51 -18.70
C ALA A 69 -10.24 21.54 -17.43
N ALA A 70 -9.85 20.82 -16.37
CA ALA A 70 -10.56 20.86 -15.10
C ALA A 70 -10.58 22.25 -14.47
N GLN A 71 -9.47 23.00 -14.55
CA GLN A 71 -9.40 24.39 -14.10
C GLN A 71 -10.31 25.32 -14.92
N ALA A 72 -10.34 25.15 -16.22
CA ALA A 72 -11.20 25.93 -17.11
C ALA A 72 -12.70 25.73 -16.78
N LEU A 73 -13.07 24.56 -16.27
CA LEU A 73 -14.42 24.25 -15.75
C LEU A 73 -14.67 24.77 -14.31
N GLY A 74 -13.71 25.51 -13.73
CA GLY A 74 -13.85 26.09 -12.39
C GLY A 74 -13.47 25.17 -11.23
N ILE A 75 -12.86 23.99 -11.50
CA ILE A 75 -12.40 23.08 -10.47
C ILE A 75 -11.07 23.59 -9.91
N ASN A 76 -11.00 23.85 -8.61
CA ASN A 76 -9.75 24.23 -7.95
C ASN A 76 -8.83 23.04 -7.76
N THR A 77 -7.96 22.76 -8.76
CA THR A 77 -7.08 21.59 -8.78
C THR A 77 -6.13 21.52 -7.59
N PHE A 78 -5.65 22.66 -7.09
CA PHE A 78 -4.77 22.70 -5.92
C PHE A 78 -5.48 22.17 -4.66
N ARG A 79 -6.70 22.63 -4.37
CA ARG A 79 -7.45 22.17 -3.20
C ARG A 79 -7.74 20.68 -3.24
N TYR A 80 -8.14 20.15 -4.39
CA TYR A 80 -8.45 18.73 -4.52
C TYR A 80 -7.20 17.85 -4.48
N LYS A 81 -6.06 18.29 -5.02
CA LYS A 81 -4.77 17.61 -4.87
C LYS A 81 -4.33 17.58 -3.39
N MET A 82 -4.45 18.71 -2.68
CA MET A 82 -4.14 18.76 -1.24
C MET A 82 -5.05 17.86 -0.41
N LEU A 83 -6.33 17.79 -0.74
CA LEU A 83 -7.27 16.88 -0.06
C LEU A 83 -6.89 15.41 -0.28
N ALA A 84 -6.46 15.05 -1.50
CA ALA A 84 -5.99 13.69 -1.78
C ALA A 84 -4.75 13.33 -0.95
N VAL A 85 -3.79 14.25 -0.84
CA VAL A 85 -2.58 14.06 -0.03
C VAL A 85 -2.94 13.92 1.45
N LEU A 86 -3.83 14.76 1.98
CA LEU A 86 -4.27 14.69 3.38
C LEU A 86 -4.92 13.34 3.70
N ILE A 87 -5.84 12.87 2.86
CA ILE A 87 -6.52 11.58 3.07
C ILE A 87 -5.51 10.43 2.97
N SER A 88 -4.65 10.44 1.96
CA SER A 88 -3.62 9.42 1.80
C SER A 88 -2.65 9.37 2.98
N SER A 89 -2.21 10.54 3.46
CA SER A 89 -1.33 10.64 4.63
C SER A 89 -2.00 10.13 5.91
N ALA A 90 -3.29 10.44 6.11
CA ALA A 90 -4.05 9.95 7.25
C ALA A 90 -4.19 8.42 7.23
N MET A 91 -4.47 7.82 6.06
CA MET A 91 -4.54 6.36 5.91
C MET A 91 -3.16 5.71 6.15
N SER A 92 -2.08 6.32 5.64
CA SER A 92 -0.71 5.85 5.88
C SER A 92 -0.33 5.94 7.35
N ALA A 93 -0.73 7.01 8.05
CA ALA A 93 -0.49 7.15 9.49
C ALA A 93 -1.20 6.05 10.31
N LEU A 94 -2.45 5.72 9.98
CA LEU A 94 -3.17 4.60 10.62
C LEU A 94 -2.46 3.27 10.41
N SER A 95 -2.00 3.01 9.18
CA SER A 95 -1.21 1.81 8.87
C SER A 95 0.11 1.78 9.64
N GLY A 96 0.80 2.93 9.75
CA GLY A 96 2.03 3.06 10.53
C GLY A 96 1.84 2.79 12.02
N VAL A 97 0.75 3.26 12.61
CA VAL A 97 0.38 2.97 14.00
C VAL A 97 0.17 1.47 14.21
N PHE A 98 -0.56 0.82 13.31
CA PHE A 98 -0.74 -0.64 13.36
C PHE A 98 0.60 -1.37 13.29
N PHE A 99 1.47 -0.97 12.37
CA PHE A 99 2.82 -1.53 12.23
C PHE A 99 3.64 -1.39 13.52
N ALA A 100 3.57 -0.22 14.16
CA ALA A 100 4.25 0.04 15.44
C ALA A 100 3.78 -0.89 16.56
N PHE A 101 2.48 -1.12 16.67
CA PHE A 101 1.93 -2.05 17.67
C PHE A 101 2.25 -3.51 17.37
N TYR A 102 2.29 -3.89 16.11
CA TYR A 102 2.59 -5.27 15.70
C TYR A 102 4.04 -5.66 16.00
N TYR A 103 4.99 -4.80 15.67
CA TYR A 103 6.41 -5.10 15.87
C TYR A 103 6.92 -4.81 17.28
N ASN A 104 6.21 -4.02 18.09
CA ASN A 104 6.57 -3.60 19.46
C ASN A 104 7.94 -2.92 19.61
N ASN A 105 8.85 -3.10 18.67
CA ASN A 105 10.20 -2.53 18.66
C ASN A 105 10.39 -1.75 17.36
N LEU A 106 10.52 -0.44 17.49
CA LEU A 106 10.72 0.45 16.35
C LEU A 106 12.21 0.84 16.27
N PHE A 107 12.96 0.09 15.48
CA PHE A 107 14.33 0.49 15.16
C PHE A 107 14.33 1.43 13.96
N PRO A 108 14.94 2.62 14.04
CA PRO A 108 15.00 3.58 12.94
C PRO A 108 15.55 2.96 11.65
N GLU A 109 16.56 2.09 11.75
CA GLU A 109 17.17 1.40 10.62
C GLU A 109 16.20 0.47 9.88
N GLN A 110 15.23 -0.11 10.57
CA GLN A 110 14.23 -0.97 9.95
C GLN A 110 13.10 -0.17 9.29
N ILE A 111 12.75 0.99 9.87
CA ILE A 111 11.64 1.82 9.39
C ILE A 111 12.08 2.69 8.22
N PHE A 112 13.23 3.34 8.34
CA PHE A 112 13.77 4.25 7.32
C PHE A 112 14.66 3.55 6.29
N ASN A 113 14.41 2.26 6.03
CA ASN A 113 15.13 1.50 5.04
C ASN A 113 14.57 1.77 3.63
N MET A 114 15.45 2.12 2.70
CA MET A 114 15.10 2.37 1.29
C MET A 114 14.44 1.14 0.65
N SER A 115 14.90 -0.05 0.98
CA SER A 115 14.33 -1.31 0.47
C SER A 115 12.86 -1.47 0.83
N ARG A 116 12.46 -1.07 2.03
CA ARG A 116 11.07 -1.12 2.47
C ARG A 116 10.20 -0.13 1.71
N SER A 117 10.72 1.07 1.43
CA SER A 117 10.01 2.06 0.63
C SER A 117 9.79 1.57 -0.80
N ILE A 118 10.79 0.94 -1.40
CA ILE A 118 10.69 0.34 -2.73
C ILE A 118 9.62 -0.77 -2.74
N GLU A 119 9.62 -1.66 -1.77
CA GLU A 119 8.65 -2.75 -1.63
C GLU A 119 7.20 -2.22 -1.58
N ILE A 120 6.95 -1.18 -0.79
CA ILE A 120 5.62 -0.55 -0.66
C ILE A 120 5.16 0.08 -1.98
N ILE A 121 6.07 0.72 -2.72
CA ILE A 121 5.75 1.39 -3.99
C ILE A 121 5.53 0.37 -5.12
N LEU A 122 6.27 -0.73 -5.12
CA LEU A 122 6.18 -1.76 -6.17
C LEU A 122 4.81 -2.43 -6.23
N GLY A 123 4.15 -2.66 -5.09
CA GLY A 123 2.83 -3.28 -5.03
C GLY A 123 1.82 -2.60 -5.96
N PRO A 124 1.53 -1.29 -5.79
CA PRO A 124 0.63 -0.55 -6.67
C PRO A 124 1.09 -0.48 -8.14
N ILE A 125 2.40 -0.39 -8.39
CA ILE A 125 2.93 -0.33 -9.76
C ILE A 125 2.66 -1.65 -10.49
N ILE A 126 3.01 -2.77 -9.88
CA ILE A 126 2.82 -4.10 -10.46
C ILE A 126 1.33 -4.44 -10.59
N GLY A 127 0.55 -4.09 -9.58
CA GLY A 127 -0.89 -4.34 -9.60
C GLY A 127 -1.66 -3.53 -10.63
N GLY A 128 -1.20 -2.33 -10.94
CA GLY A 128 -1.82 -1.39 -11.87
C GLY A 128 -2.16 -0.06 -11.22
N VAL A 129 -1.40 0.97 -11.59
CA VAL A 129 -1.59 2.34 -11.09
C VAL A 129 -2.95 2.86 -11.51
N GLY A 130 -3.67 3.44 -10.56
CA GLY A 130 -4.98 4.05 -10.82
C GLY A 130 -6.17 3.10 -10.76
N THR A 131 -5.95 1.84 -10.40
CA THR A 131 -7.03 0.88 -10.13
C THR A 131 -7.17 0.63 -8.62
N LEU A 132 -8.39 0.34 -8.18
CA LEU A 132 -8.67 0.13 -6.75
C LEU A 132 -8.18 -1.24 -6.27
N PHE A 133 -8.28 -2.26 -7.12
CA PHE A 133 -7.83 -3.63 -6.83
C PHE A 133 -6.35 -3.88 -7.10
N GLY A 134 -5.73 -3.04 -7.94
CA GLY A 134 -4.33 -3.18 -8.34
C GLY A 134 -3.37 -3.31 -7.14
N PRO A 135 -3.36 -2.37 -6.19
CA PRO A 135 -2.46 -2.41 -5.05
C PRO A 135 -2.57 -3.69 -4.22
N ILE A 136 -3.79 -4.21 -4.04
CA ILE A 136 -4.04 -5.44 -3.27
C ILE A 136 -3.45 -6.65 -4.00
N LEU A 137 -3.76 -6.78 -5.30
CA LEU A 137 -3.23 -7.88 -6.11
C LEU A 137 -1.71 -7.79 -6.28
N GLY A 138 -1.18 -6.59 -6.52
CA GLY A 138 0.25 -6.39 -6.67
C GLY A 138 1.01 -6.72 -5.39
N ALA A 139 0.54 -6.28 -4.22
CA ALA A 139 1.13 -6.64 -2.94
C ALA A 139 1.07 -8.16 -2.69
N PHE A 140 -0.06 -8.79 -2.96
CA PHE A 140 -0.21 -10.24 -2.80
C PHE A 140 0.76 -11.01 -3.70
N VAL A 141 0.79 -10.68 -4.99
CA VAL A 141 1.69 -11.33 -5.96
C VAL A 141 3.15 -11.14 -5.57
N LEU A 142 3.54 -9.90 -5.20
CA LEU A 142 4.93 -9.62 -4.78
C LEU A 142 5.32 -10.42 -3.54
N THR A 143 4.48 -10.43 -2.52
CA THR A 143 4.79 -11.12 -1.26
C THR A 143 4.92 -12.63 -1.49
N VAL A 144 3.95 -13.23 -2.17
CA VAL A 144 3.99 -14.68 -2.46
C VAL A 144 5.20 -15.08 -3.30
N LEU A 145 5.53 -14.28 -4.33
CA LEU A 145 6.70 -14.58 -5.15
C LEU A 145 8.02 -14.36 -4.40
N ALA A 146 8.13 -13.26 -3.64
CA ALA A 146 9.35 -12.93 -2.91
C ALA A 146 9.64 -13.95 -1.79
N ASP A 147 8.61 -14.37 -1.07
CA ASP A 147 8.76 -15.37 -0.02
C ASP A 147 8.98 -16.77 -0.62
N GLY A 148 8.28 -17.11 -1.70
CA GLY A 148 8.50 -18.36 -2.42
C GLY A 148 9.93 -18.53 -2.96
N ILE A 149 10.50 -17.44 -3.51
CA ILE A 149 11.91 -17.46 -3.95
C ILE A 149 12.86 -17.59 -2.77
N THR A 150 12.57 -16.92 -1.66
CA THR A 150 13.41 -16.99 -0.46
C THR A 150 13.41 -18.40 0.11
N GLU A 151 12.25 -19.05 0.19
CA GLU A 151 12.15 -20.44 0.65
C GLU A 151 12.85 -21.40 -0.32
N LEU A 152 12.69 -21.20 -1.63
CA LEU A 152 13.36 -22.04 -2.64
C LEU A 152 14.88 -21.95 -2.49
N MET A 153 15.43 -20.74 -2.29
CA MET A 153 16.87 -20.56 -2.09
C MET A 153 17.35 -21.14 -0.77
N ALA A 154 16.55 -21.06 0.29
CA ALA A 154 16.87 -21.70 1.57
C ALA A 154 16.97 -23.23 1.43
N VAL A 155 16.12 -23.85 0.62
CA VAL A 155 16.20 -25.30 0.30
C VAL A 155 17.49 -25.66 -0.43
N PHE A 156 18.00 -24.77 -1.30
CA PHE A 156 19.27 -24.96 -1.99
C PHE A 156 20.49 -24.56 -1.15
N GLY A 157 20.31 -24.09 0.07
CA GLY A 157 21.38 -23.66 0.97
C GLY A 157 22.11 -22.38 0.54
N TRP A 158 21.50 -21.57 -0.31
CA TRP A 158 22.06 -20.33 -0.82
C TRP A 158 21.46 -19.13 -0.07
N GLU A 159 22.06 -18.77 1.05
CA GLU A 159 21.71 -17.54 1.77
C GLU A 159 22.50 -16.35 1.19
N ILE A 160 22.04 -15.80 0.07
CA ILE A 160 22.67 -14.63 -0.55
C ILE A 160 21.93 -13.36 -0.08
N PRO A 161 22.60 -12.49 0.72
CA PRO A 161 22.02 -11.22 1.11
C PRO A 161 21.68 -10.35 -0.12
N GLY A 162 20.51 -9.77 -0.17
CA GLY A 162 20.12 -8.89 -1.27
C GLY A 162 19.36 -9.53 -2.43
N VAL A 163 19.14 -10.84 -2.42
CA VAL A 163 18.37 -11.54 -3.48
C VAL A 163 16.96 -10.99 -3.63
N LYS A 164 16.29 -10.64 -2.52
CA LYS A 164 14.96 -10.00 -2.58
C LYS A 164 15.00 -8.70 -3.37
N GLN A 165 16.02 -7.86 -3.20
CA GLN A 165 16.15 -6.60 -3.90
C GLN A 165 16.39 -6.78 -5.39
N VAL A 166 17.23 -7.73 -5.76
CA VAL A 166 17.47 -8.09 -7.18
C VAL A 166 16.17 -8.60 -7.80
N PHE A 167 15.45 -9.45 -7.09
CA PHE A 167 14.17 -9.97 -7.53
C PHE A 167 13.13 -8.84 -7.74
N TYR A 168 13.01 -7.91 -6.80
CA TYR A 168 12.10 -6.76 -6.96
C TYR A 168 12.47 -5.92 -8.18
N GLY A 169 13.76 -5.67 -8.41
CA GLY A 169 14.23 -4.97 -9.61
C GLY A 169 13.88 -5.72 -10.91
N LEU A 170 14.06 -7.04 -10.92
CA LEU A 170 13.72 -7.87 -12.06
C LEU A 170 12.21 -7.92 -12.31
N CYS A 171 11.40 -8.07 -11.27
CA CYS A 171 9.95 -8.02 -11.37
C CYS A 171 9.47 -6.67 -11.94
N MET A 172 10.06 -5.57 -11.47
CA MET A 172 9.74 -4.24 -11.97
C MET A 172 10.06 -4.12 -13.46
N LEU A 173 11.22 -4.61 -13.88
CA LEU A 173 11.62 -4.61 -15.29
C LEU A 173 10.65 -5.42 -16.16
N VAL A 174 10.29 -6.62 -15.72
CA VAL A 174 9.34 -7.50 -16.42
C VAL A 174 7.96 -6.81 -16.53
N VAL A 175 7.48 -6.19 -15.45
CA VAL A 175 6.18 -5.52 -15.48
C VAL A 175 6.19 -4.31 -16.40
N ILE A 176 7.23 -3.47 -16.36
CA ILE A 176 7.33 -2.30 -17.24
C ILE A 176 7.37 -2.73 -18.72
N VAL A 177 8.07 -3.80 -19.06
CA VAL A 177 8.22 -4.27 -20.45
C VAL A 177 6.98 -5.00 -20.96
N PHE A 178 6.39 -5.88 -20.17
CA PHE A 178 5.32 -6.77 -20.61
C PHE A 178 3.91 -6.33 -20.19
N LEU A 179 3.79 -5.58 -19.09
CA LEU A 179 2.51 -5.13 -18.53
C LEU A 179 2.55 -3.63 -18.18
N PRO A 180 2.72 -2.74 -19.13
CA PRO A 180 2.88 -1.30 -18.85
C PRO A 180 1.67 -0.69 -18.10
N ASN A 181 0.50 -1.32 -18.18
CA ASN A 181 -0.71 -0.91 -17.46
C ASN A 181 -0.91 -1.66 -16.12
N GLY A 182 0.00 -2.57 -15.76
CA GLY A 182 -0.11 -3.43 -14.58
C GLY A 182 -0.91 -4.73 -14.82
N ILE A 183 -0.92 -5.57 -13.78
CA ILE A 183 -1.56 -6.91 -13.86
C ILE A 183 -3.08 -6.79 -13.90
N TRP A 184 -3.67 -5.93 -13.07
CA TRP A 184 -5.13 -5.83 -12.94
C TRP A 184 -5.85 -5.44 -14.22
N PRO A 185 -5.48 -4.37 -14.95
CA PRO A 185 -6.16 -4.02 -16.19
C PRO A 185 -6.06 -5.13 -17.26
N THR A 186 -4.92 -5.80 -17.32
CA THR A 186 -4.72 -6.92 -18.25
C THR A 186 -5.60 -8.11 -17.89
N LEU A 187 -5.75 -8.40 -16.60
CA LEU A 187 -6.60 -9.47 -16.10
C LEU A 187 -8.09 -9.12 -16.28
N ALA A 188 -8.49 -7.90 -15.98
CA ALA A 188 -9.86 -7.40 -16.13
C ALA A 188 -10.33 -7.47 -17.58
N ARG A 189 -9.47 -7.13 -18.54
CA ARG A 189 -9.76 -7.31 -19.98
C ARG A 189 -9.97 -8.78 -20.36
N ARG A 190 -9.13 -9.69 -19.86
CA ARG A 190 -9.26 -11.13 -20.15
C ARG A 190 -10.50 -11.74 -19.48
N LEU A 191 -10.93 -11.23 -18.34
CA LEU A 191 -12.12 -11.69 -17.63
C LEU A 191 -13.41 -11.03 -18.13
N GLY A 192 -13.34 -10.14 -19.13
CA GLY A 192 -14.51 -9.49 -19.71
C GLY A 192 -15.26 -8.54 -18.76
N MET A 193 -14.60 -8.08 -17.70
CA MET A 193 -15.21 -7.17 -16.70
C MET A 193 -15.24 -5.70 -17.14
N GLU A 194 -14.60 -5.36 -18.25
CA GLU A 194 -14.45 -3.99 -18.78
C GLU A 194 -15.52 -3.61 -19.82
N HIS A 195 -16.58 -4.39 -19.97
CA HIS A 195 -17.56 -4.22 -21.06
C HIS A 195 -18.74 -3.29 -20.73
N ARG A 196 -18.57 -2.24 -19.91
CA ARG A 196 -19.73 -1.36 -19.59
C ARG A 196 -19.60 0.14 -19.80
N ASP A 197 -18.46 0.66 -20.20
CA ASP A 197 -18.30 2.13 -20.32
C ASP A 197 -18.03 2.68 -21.72
N GLU A 198 -17.78 1.87 -22.75
CA GLU A 198 -17.55 2.38 -24.12
C GLU A 198 -18.83 2.58 -24.98
N GLY A 199 -20.01 2.32 -24.44
CA GLY A 199 -21.27 2.37 -25.17
C GLY A 199 -22.05 3.69 -25.14
N ARG A 200 -21.52 4.80 -24.60
CA ARG A 200 -22.30 6.04 -24.41
C ARG A 200 -21.79 7.30 -25.11
N HIS A 201 -20.89 7.19 -26.05
CA HIS A 201 -20.40 8.36 -26.79
C HIS A 201 -20.68 8.31 -28.30
N HIS A 202 -21.75 7.68 -28.75
CA HIS A 202 -22.29 7.91 -30.09
C HIS A 202 -23.83 7.94 -30.00
N GLY A 203 -24.36 9.16 -29.78
CA GLY A 203 -25.78 9.48 -29.88
C GLY A 203 -25.98 10.96 -29.67
#